data_881deb0d7cd0550a63995203b5d7b42d
#
_entry.id   881deb0d7cd0550a63995203b5d7b42d
#
_cell.length_a   1.000
_cell.length_b   1.000
_cell.length_c   1.000
_cell.angle_alpha   90.00
_cell.angle_beta   90.00
_cell.angle_gamma   90.00
#
_symmetry.space_group_name_H-M   'P 1'
#
loop_
_entity.id
_entity.type
_entity.pdbx_description
1 polymer ?
#
loop_
_entity_poly.entity_id
_entity_poly.type
_entity_poly.pdbx_seq_one_letter_code
_entity_poly.pdbx_strand_id
1 'polypeptide(L)'
;MAKKNLLDRKDLTKSRYTGIIAKDKYVSIIDYDIFEISSEEKDKLIEFEKIALDNAKKINDHLFSLGEIFYNAQKLLSHCNKGTFLVWIDKLGFKKTFVYEVLDKYNLYLKYNNNKVFELSNRSVREVKKLDEEKALEVIVSEKPLEKLKEIKATIVNEIEEAVIVEDPVEQRLRIINNRIKELEIEMEELLKERNRLERNRTK
;
A
#
# COMPACT_ATOMS: atom_id res chain seq x y z
N MET A 1 -13.52 22.53 -23.86
CA MET A 1 -12.83 21.74 -22.82
C MET A 1 -13.31 22.19 -21.47
N ALA A 2 -14.18 21.42 -20.83
CA ALA A 2 -14.82 21.79 -19.58
C ALA A 2 -13.85 21.58 -18.41
N LYS A 3 -13.57 22.66 -17.67
CA LYS A 3 -12.86 22.63 -16.39
C LYS A 3 -13.75 21.85 -15.40
N LYS A 4 -13.39 20.61 -15.08
CA LYS A 4 -13.99 19.87 -13.98
C LYS A 4 -13.65 20.62 -12.68
N ASN A 5 -14.69 21.18 -12.06
CA ASN A 5 -14.60 21.89 -10.79
C ASN A 5 -14.08 20.95 -9.69
N LEU A 6 -13.03 21.39 -9.02
CA LEU A 6 -12.36 20.76 -7.85
C LEU A 6 -13.23 20.78 -6.57
N LEU A 7 -14.53 20.99 -6.63
CA LEU A 7 -15.33 21.42 -5.47
C LEU A 7 -16.52 20.55 -5.10
N ASP A 8 -16.56 19.29 -5.48
CA ASP A 8 -17.51 18.38 -4.82
C ASP A 8 -16.83 17.58 -3.70
N ARG A 9 -16.35 18.35 -2.71
CA ARG A 9 -15.72 17.82 -1.46
C ARG A 9 -16.75 17.30 -0.44
N LYS A 10 -18.04 17.19 -0.78
CA LYS A 10 -19.08 16.84 0.21
C LYS A 10 -19.19 15.35 0.55
N ASP A 11 -18.64 14.45 -0.28
CA ASP A 11 -18.71 13.00 -0.03
C ASP A 11 -17.44 12.40 0.58
N LEU A 12 -16.48 13.24 0.99
CA LEU A 12 -15.14 12.84 1.44
C LEU A 12 -15.05 12.36 2.89
N THR A 13 -16.16 12.20 3.60
CA THR A 13 -16.07 12.10 5.06
C THR A 13 -16.93 10.99 5.67
N LYS A 14 -16.67 9.75 5.27
CA LYS A 14 -16.91 8.64 6.18
C LYS A 14 -15.55 8.13 6.69
N SER A 15 -14.90 8.94 7.52
CA SER A 15 -13.73 8.55 8.29
C SER A 15 -14.12 7.49 9.33
N ARG A 16 -13.22 6.57 9.64
CA ARG A 16 -13.37 5.60 10.75
C ARG A 16 -13.53 6.28 12.11
N TYR A 17 -13.20 7.55 12.18
CA TYR A 17 -13.31 8.40 13.37
C TYR A 17 -14.65 9.12 13.44
N THR A 18 -15.69 8.64 12.77
CA THR A 18 -17.03 9.21 12.92
C THR A 18 -17.69 8.70 14.17
N GLY A 19 -17.38 9.29 15.30
CA GLY A 19 -18.41 9.49 16.31
C GLY A 19 -19.56 10.28 15.64
N ILE A 20 -20.82 9.83 15.81
CA ILE A 20 -22.00 10.47 15.23
C ILE A 20 -22.08 11.89 15.79
N ILE A 21 -21.67 12.90 15.01
CA ILE A 21 -21.88 14.30 15.35
C ILE A 21 -23.33 14.63 14.99
N ALA A 22 -24.26 14.35 15.88
CA ALA A 22 -25.50 15.09 15.94
C ALA A 22 -25.14 16.55 16.24
N LYS A 23 -25.81 17.53 15.63
CA LYS A 23 -25.44 18.97 15.58
C LYS A 23 -25.08 19.62 16.92
N ASP A 24 -25.38 18.97 18.05
CA ASP A 24 -25.23 19.56 19.41
C ASP A 24 -24.61 18.64 20.48
N LYS A 25 -24.30 17.37 20.21
CA LYS A 25 -23.72 16.51 21.24
C LYS A 25 -22.82 15.43 20.66
N TYR A 26 -21.53 15.49 21.00
CA TYR A 26 -20.58 14.42 20.73
C TYR A 26 -20.96 13.18 21.54
N VAL A 27 -21.04 12.02 20.91
CA VAL A 27 -21.22 10.73 21.55
C VAL A 27 -19.91 9.96 21.45
N SER A 28 -19.34 9.61 22.61
CA SER A 28 -18.11 8.83 22.71
C SER A 28 -18.25 7.48 22.03
N ILE A 29 -17.20 7.04 21.34
CA ILE A 29 -17.08 5.68 20.75
C ILE A 29 -16.53 4.68 21.78
N ILE A 30 -16.05 5.16 22.95
CA ILE A 30 -15.49 4.38 24.02
C ILE A 30 -16.53 4.25 25.12
N ASP A 31 -16.75 3.02 25.58
CA ASP A 31 -17.53 2.77 26.80
C ASP A 31 -16.63 2.99 28.01
N TYR A 32 -16.71 4.18 28.61
CA TYR A 32 -15.92 4.55 29.80
C TYR A 32 -16.46 3.95 31.09
N ASP A 33 -17.64 3.33 31.08
CA ASP A 33 -18.22 2.71 32.30
C ASP A 33 -17.52 1.41 32.69
N ILE A 34 -16.70 0.86 31.79
CA ILE A 34 -15.84 -0.29 32.05
C ILE A 34 -14.57 0.07 32.86
N PHE A 35 -14.26 1.38 33.00
CA PHE A 35 -13.08 1.85 33.72
C PHE A 35 -13.43 2.32 35.12
N GLU A 36 -12.59 2.04 36.10
CA GLU A 36 -12.72 2.53 37.48
C GLU A 36 -12.24 3.99 37.56
N ILE A 37 -13.02 4.92 37.01
CA ILE A 37 -12.70 6.35 36.97
C ILE A 37 -13.86 7.20 37.52
N SER A 38 -13.54 8.38 38.01
CA SER A 38 -14.54 9.34 38.48
C SER A 38 -15.32 9.97 37.32
N SER A 39 -16.50 10.53 37.60
CA SER A 39 -17.31 11.23 36.60
C SER A 39 -16.55 12.41 35.95
N GLU A 40 -15.75 13.15 36.74
CA GLU A 40 -14.95 14.27 36.23
C GLU A 40 -13.85 13.79 35.27
N GLU A 41 -13.22 12.66 35.55
CA GLU A 41 -12.20 12.06 34.68
C GLU A 41 -12.83 11.54 33.38
N LYS A 42 -14.01 10.92 33.47
CA LYS A 42 -14.79 10.49 32.32
C LYS A 42 -15.08 11.66 31.37
N ASP A 43 -15.60 12.78 31.91
CA ASP A 43 -15.91 13.95 31.08
C ASP A 43 -14.67 14.53 30.37
N LYS A 44 -13.53 14.59 31.09
CA LYS A 44 -12.26 15.02 30.49
C LYS A 44 -11.76 14.07 29.41
N LEU A 45 -11.91 12.75 29.62
CA LEU A 45 -11.51 11.76 28.62
C LEU A 45 -12.37 11.84 27.36
N ILE A 46 -13.67 12.09 27.48
CA ILE A 46 -14.58 12.32 26.34
C ILE A 46 -14.16 13.58 25.56
N GLU A 47 -13.75 14.65 26.25
CA GLU A 47 -13.23 15.85 25.60
C GLU A 47 -11.90 15.57 24.87
N PHE A 48 -10.98 14.85 25.51
CA PHE A 48 -9.71 14.46 24.89
C PHE A 48 -9.92 13.54 23.69
N GLU A 49 -10.83 12.59 23.76
CA GLU A 49 -11.23 11.72 22.65
C GLU A 49 -11.68 12.56 21.45
N LYS A 50 -12.60 13.50 21.67
CA LYS A 50 -13.10 14.40 20.63
C LYS A 50 -11.96 15.18 19.97
N ILE A 51 -11.08 15.81 20.77
CA ILE A 51 -9.95 16.57 20.28
C ILE A 51 -8.98 15.68 19.51
N ALA A 52 -8.71 14.46 19.99
CA ALA A 52 -7.82 13.51 19.33
C ALA A 52 -8.37 13.09 17.96
N LEU A 53 -9.67 12.79 17.88
CA LEU A 53 -10.33 12.41 16.63
C LEU A 53 -10.34 13.55 15.59
N ASP A 54 -10.62 14.78 16.03
CA ASP A 54 -10.57 15.98 15.18
C ASP A 54 -9.15 16.23 14.64
N ASN A 55 -8.13 16.04 15.47
CA ASN A 55 -6.74 16.19 15.05
C ASN A 55 -6.31 15.07 14.09
N ALA A 56 -6.71 13.82 14.35
CA ALA A 56 -6.45 12.70 13.45
C ALA A 56 -7.06 12.96 12.05
N LYS A 57 -8.27 13.50 12.00
CA LYS A 57 -8.91 13.89 10.73
C LYS A 57 -8.11 14.97 10.00
N LYS A 58 -7.71 16.03 10.70
CA LYS A 58 -6.88 17.10 10.12
C LYS A 58 -5.56 16.58 9.59
N ILE A 59 -4.91 15.64 10.29
CA ILE A 59 -3.67 15.00 9.83
C ILE A 59 -3.92 14.29 8.50
N ASN A 60 -5.01 13.53 8.35
CA ASN A 60 -5.34 12.84 7.12
C ASN A 60 -5.63 13.81 5.96
N ASP A 61 -6.34 14.92 6.23
CA ASP A 61 -6.59 15.98 5.24
C ASP A 61 -5.28 16.64 4.77
N HIS A 62 -4.34 16.87 5.69
CA HIS A 62 -3.01 17.40 5.36
C HIS A 62 -2.16 16.39 4.58
N LEU A 63 -2.20 15.10 4.93
CA LEU A 63 -1.52 14.06 4.17
C LEU A 63 -2.06 13.95 2.75
N PHE A 64 -3.38 14.06 2.55
CA PHE A 64 -3.99 14.13 1.22
C PHE A 64 -3.44 15.31 0.42
N SER A 65 -3.46 16.52 1.00
CA SER A 65 -2.96 17.74 0.34
C SER A 65 -1.48 17.66 -0.01
N LEU A 66 -0.65 17.13 0.90
CA LEU A 66 0.77 16.88 0.64
C LEU A 66 0.97 15.85 -0.48
N GLY A 67 0.15 14.78 -0.50
CA GLY A 67 0.20 13.77 -1.56
C GLY A 67 -0.07 14.36 -2.93
N GLU A 68 -1.07 15.21 -3.05
CA GLU A 68 -1.39 15.96 -4.27
C GLU A 68 -0.23 16.85 -4.72
N ILE A 69 0.36 17.61 -3.79
CA ILE A 69 1.49 18.49 -4.07
C ILE A 69 2.70 17.68 -4.54
N PHE A 70 3.08 16.63 -3.82
CA PHE A 70 4.24 15.80 -4.18
C PHE A 70 4.04 15.08 -5.52
N TYR A 71 2.84 14.58 -5.78
CA TYR A 71 2.49 13.94 -7.05
C TYR A 71 2.62 14.91 -8.21
N ASN A 72 2.06 16.10 -8.08
CA ASN A 72 2.14 17.14 -9.11
C ASN A 72 3.57 17.64 -9.31
N ALA A 73 4.33 17.85 -8.23
CA ALA A 73 5.73 18.26 -8.31
C ALA A 73 6.59 17.17 -8.98
N GLN A 74 6.39 15.88 -8.63
CA GLN A 74 7.08 14.77 -9.26
C GLN A 74 6.78 14.72 -10.77
N LYS A 75 5.52 14.93 -11.16
CA LYS A 75 5.10 14.96 -12.57
C LYS A 75 5.72 16.16 -13.31
N LEU A 76 5.73 17.34 -12.71
CA LEU A 76 6.35 18.54 -13.29
C LEU A 76 7.86 18.37 -13.46
N LEU A 77 8.53 17.70 -12.52
CA LEU A 77 9.98 17.53 -12.53
C LEU A 77 10.44 16.26 -13.30
N SER A 78 9.50 15.47 -13.84
CA SER A 78 9.80 14.20 -14.52
C SER A 78 10.64 14.38 -15.81
N HIS A 79 10.54 15.55 -16.45
CA HIS A 79 11.31 15.88 -17.65
C HIS A 79 12.68 16.52 -17.34
N CYS A 80 12.96 16.81 -16.07
CA CYS A 80 14.24 17.34 -15.63
C CYS A 80 15.27 16.22 -15.41
N ASN A 81 16.51 16.59 -15.07
CA ASN A 81 17.57 15.64 -14.76
C ASN A 81 17.16 14.66 -13.65
N LYS A 82 17.68 13.43 -13.75
CA LYS A 82 17.44 12.41 -12.71
C LYS A 82 17.80 12.96 -11.32
N GLY A 83 16.90 12.80 -10.37
CA GLY A 83 17.13 13.22 -8.98
C GLY A 83 16.66 14.63 -8.64
N THR A 84 16.22 15.45 -9.61
CA THR A 84 15.74 16.82 -9.35
C THR A 84 14.62 16.85 -8.31
N PHE A 85 13.67 15.93 -8.37
CA PHE A 85 12.61 15.80 -7.37
C PHE A 85 13.17 15.54 -5.96
N LEU A 86 14.19 14.67 -5.84
CA LEU A 86 14.84 14.39 -4.55
C LEU A 86 15.53 15.60 -3.97
N VAL A 87 16.22 16.38 -4.80
CA VAL A 87 16.84 17.64 -4.39
C VAL A 87 15.79 18.64 -3.94
N TRP A 88 14.65 18.69 -4.65
CA TRP A 88 13.56 19.60 -4.30
C TRP A 88 12.95 19.28 -2.94
N ILE A 89 12.62 18.00 -2.65
CA ILE A 89 12.07 17.60 -1.35
C ILE A 89 13.07 17.78 -0.21
N ASP A 90 14.35 17.54 -0.46
CA ASP A 90 15.43 17.74 0.52
C ASP A 90 15.57 19.22 0.92
N LYS A 91 15.53 20.13 -0.06
CA LYS A 91 15.54 21.57 0.19
C LYS A 91 14.33 22.07 0.97
N LEU A 92 13.18 21.37 0.88
CA LEU A 92 12.00 21.65 1.69
C LEU A 92 12.08 21.05 3.09
N GLY A 93 13.14 20.28 3.40
CA GLY A 93 13.33 19.63 4.69
C GLY A 93 12.55 18.34 4.88
N PHE A 94 11.95 17.77 3.83
CA PHE A 94 11.22 16.52 3.92
C PHE A 94 12.15 15.31 3.76
N LYS A 95 11.97 14.32 4.65
CA LYS A 95 12.65 13.03 4.50
C LYS A 95 12.08 12.25 3.31
N LYS A 96 12.96 11.71 2.48
CA LYS A 96 12.60 10.89 1.30
C LYS A 96 11.57 9.80 1.64
N THR A 97 11.77 9.06 2.73
CA THR A 97 10.86 7.99 3.17
C THR A 97 9.44 8.51 3.39
N PHE A 98 9.30 9.63 4.12
CA PHE A 98 8.00 10.25 4.37
C PHE A 98 7.29 10.63 3.07
N VAL A 99 8.00 11.30 2.14
CA VAL A 99 7.41 11.74 0.87
C VAL A 99 6.91 10.55 0.05
N TYR A 100 7.68 9.46 -0.05
CA TYR A 100 7.25 8.28 -0.79
C TYR A 100 6.10 7.54 -0.11
N GLU A 101 6.03 7.51 1.22
CA GLU A 101 4.90 6.94 1.95
C GLU A 101 3.60 7.75 1.70
N VAL A 102 3.71 9.06 1.63
CA VAL A 102 2.57 9.94 1.29
C VAL A 102 2.17 9.76 -0.18
N LEU A 103 3.14 9.69 -1.10
CA LEU A 103 2.90 9.40 -2.52
C LEU A 103 2.24 8.04 -2.74
N ASP A 104 2.66 7.01 -2.01
CA ASP A 104 2.04 5.69 -2.07
C ASP A 104 0.56 5.73 -1.69
N LYS A 105 0.21 6.46 -0.62
CA LYS A 105 -1.19 6.68 -0.22
C LYS A 105 -1.96 7.44 -1.29
N TYR A 106 -1.37 8.51 -1.84
CA TYR A 106 -2.04 9.31 -2.87
C TYR A 106 -2.24 8.52 -4.17
N ASN A 107 -1.28 7.70 -4.59
CA ASN A 107 -1.43 6.81 -5.74
C ASN A 107 -2.55 5.78 -5.55
N LEU A 108 -2.67 5.19 -4.34
CA LEU A 108 -3.80 4.32 -4.01
C LEU A 108 -5.13 5.08 -4.03
N TYR A 109 -5.15 6.32 -3.54
CA TYR A 109 -6.33 7.19 -3.63
C TYR A 109 -6.72 7.44 -5.09
N LEU A 110 -5.77 7.76 -5.97
CA LEU A 110 -6.05 7.95 -7.40
C LEU A 110 -6.59 6.68 -8.06
N LYS A 111 -6.10 5.50 -7.64
CA LYS A 111 -6.53 4.21 -8.19
C LYS A 111 -7.93 3.82 -7.72
N TYR A 112 -8.23 3.97 -6.43
CA TYR A 112 -9.47 3.47 -5.83
C TYR A 112 -10.51 4.55 -5.53
N ASN A 113 -10.17 5.83 -5.72
CA ASN A 113 -10.99 7.00 -5.41
C ASN A 113 -11.59 6.94 -3.99
N ASN A 114 -10.78 6.54 -3.01
CA ASN A 114 -11.23 6.34 -1.63
C ASN A 114 -10.25 6.95 -0.62
N ASN A 115 -10.71 7.94 0.14
CA ASN A 115 -9.89 8.67 1.12
C ASN A 115 -9.50 7.84 2.34
N LYS A 116 -10.20 6.73 2.63
CA LYS A 116 -9.82 5.82 3.72
C LYS A 116 -8.38 5.29 3.59
N VAL A 117 -7.79 5.38 2.40
CA VAL A 117 -6.37 5.07 2.19
C VAL A 117 -5.45 5.87 3.12
N PHE A 118 -5.79 7.14 3.41
CA PHE A 118 -4.97 7.99 4.30
C PHE A 118 -5.03 7.57 5.76
N GLU A 119 -6.05 6.82 6.15
CA GLU A 119 -6.20 6.24 7.48
C GLU A 119 -5.39 4.93 7.65
N LEU A 120 -4.96 4.32 6.53
CA LEU A 120 -4.15 3.11 6.58
C LEU A 120 -2.75 3.39 7.15
N SER A 121 -2.24 2.46 7.95
CA SER A 121 -0.82 2.49 8.33
C SER A 121 0.08 2.31 7.10
N ASN A 122 1.31 2.84 7.13
CA ASN A 122 2.25 2.66 6.03
C ASN A 122 2.56 1.18 5.74
N ARG A 123 2.50 0.32 6.77
CA ARG A 123 2.62 -1.13 6.61
C ARG A 123 1.43 -1.70 5.83
N SER A 124 0.20 -1.29 6.18
CA SER A 124 -1.00 -1.73 5.46
C SER A 124 -0.99 -1.29 4.00
N VAL A 125 -0.56 -0.05 3.73
CA VAL A 125 -0.40 0.47 2.36
C VAL A 125 0.53 -0.41 1.52
N ARG A 126 1.70 -0.80 2.06
CA ARG A 126 2.65 -1.68 1.37
C ARG A 126 2.07 -3.06 1.06
N GLU A 127 1.25 -3.58 1.95
CA GLU A 127 0.61 -4.89 1.74
C GLU A 127 -0.55 -4.79 0.74
N VAL A 128 -1.40 -3.75 0.85
CA VAL A 128 -2.49 -3.51 -0.10
C VAL A 128 -1.99 -3.37 -1.54
N LYS A 129 -0.83 -2.76 -1.74
CA LYS A 129 -0.19 -2.63 -3.07
C LYS A 129 0.16 -3.97 -3.73
N LYS A 130 0.25 -5.06 -2.95
CA LYS A 130 0.57 -6.41 -3.45
C LYS A 130 -0.66 -7.25 -3.77
N LEU A 131 -1.84 -6.80 -3.34
CA LEU A 131 -3.10 -7.49 -3.57
C LEU A 131 -3.66 -7.16 -4.96
N ASP A 132 -4.50 -8.07 -5.46
CA ASP A 132 -5.37 -7.77 -6.59
C ASP A 132 -6.35 -6.62 -6.25
N GLU A 133 -7.02 -6.08 -7.29
CA GLU A 133 -7.85 -4.88 -7.11
C GLU A 133 -9.03 -5.10 -6.18
N GLU A 134 -9.67 -6.25 -6.26
CA GLU A 134 -10.85 -6.60 -5.47
C GLU A 134 -10.50 -6.73 -3.99
N LYS A 135 -9.50 -7.55 -3.68
CA LYS A 135 -9.00 -7.74 -2.30
C LYS A 135 -8.43 -6.45 -1.71
N ALA A 136 -7.73 -5.64 -2.52
CA ALA A 136 -7.24 -4.34 -2.09
C ALA A 136 -8.37 -3.38 -1.70
N LEU A 137 -9.44 -3.32 -2.51
CA LEU A 137 -10.61 -2.50 -2.23
C LEU A 137 -11.32 -2.96 -0.96
N GLU A 138 -11.49 -4.28 -0.76
CA GLU A 138 -12.07 -4.82 0.48
C GLU A 138 -11.33 -4.34 1.74
N VAL A 139 -9.99 -4.33 1.69
CA VAL A 139 -9.19 -3.82 2.81
C VAL A 139 -9.39 -2.32 3.02
N ILE A 140 -9.39 -1.54 1.94
CA ILE A 140 -9.50 -0.07 2.01
C ILE A 140 -10.85 0.35 2.61
N VAL A 141 -11.95 -0.32 2.23
CA VAL A 141 -13.28 0.04 2.70
C VAL A 141 -13.61 -0.53 4.08
N SER A 142 -12.85 -1.53 4.54
CA SER A 142 -13.08 -2.18 5.83
C SER A 142 -12.94 -1.20 7.00
N GLU A 143 -13.74 -1.38 8.04
CA GLU A 143 -13.59 -0.66 9.32
C GLU A 143 -12.35 -1.14 10.09
N LYS A 144 -11.92 -2.39 9.84
CA LYS A 144 -10.76 -3.03 10.49
C LYS A 144 -9.75 -3.57 9.47
N PRO A 145 -9.01 -2.68 8.78
CA PRO A 145 -8.16 -3.09 7.65
C PRO A 145 -7.04 -4.06 8.02
N LEU A 146 -6.51 -3.97 9.25
CA LEU A 146 -5.46 -4.88 9.69
C LEU A 146 -5.98 -6.30 9.90
N GLU A 147 -7.21 -6.44 10.43
CA GLU A 147 -7.87 -7.74 10.59
C GLU A 147 -8.20 -8.31 9.20
N LYS A 148 -8.80 -7.49 8.34
CA LYS A 148 -9.12 -7.90 6.96
C LYS A 148 -7.88 -8.31 6.15
N LEU A 149 -6.76 -7.61 6.30
CA LEU A 149 -5.48 -8.00 5.69
C LEU A 149 -4.99 -9.37 6.17
N LYS A 150 -5.16 -9.68 7.45
CA LYS A 150 -4.77 -10.98 8.00
C LYS A 150 -5.66 -12.09 7.44
N GLU A 151 -6.97 -11.86 7.37
CA GLU A 151 -7.93 -12.82 6.79
C GLU A 151 -7.58 -13.12 5.33
N ILE A 152 -7.43 -12.08 4.50
CA ILE A 152 -7.08 -12.24 3.08
C ILE A 152 -5.76 -12.99 2.90
N LYS A 153 -4.73 -12.67 3.72
CA LYS A 153 -3.46 -13.38 3.66
C LYS A 153 -3.58 -14.85 4.06
N ALA A 154 -4.36 -15.16 5.09
CA ALA A 154 -4.61 -16.53 5.49
C ALA A 154 -5.32 -17.31 4.36
N THR A 155 -6.31 -16.69 3.71
CA THR A 155 -6.98 -17.31 2.56
C THR A 155 -6.02 -17.58 1.41
N ILE A 156 -5.17 -16.61 1.05
CA ILE A 156 -4.16 -16.78 -0.02
C ILE A 156 -3.17 -17.91 0.31
N VAL A 157 -2.73 -17.99 1.58
CA VAL A 157 -1.81 -19.07 2.01
C VAL A 157 -2.49 -20.42 1.89
N ASN A 158 -3.74 -20.56 2.36
CA ASN A 158 -4.50 -21.80 2.24
C ASN A 158 -4.75 -22.19 0.78
N GLU A 159 -5.10 -21.23 -0.10
CA GLU A 159 -5.26 -21.45 -1.54
C GLU A 159 -3.95 -21.96 -2.18
N ILE A 160 -2.80 -21.43 -1.76
CA ILE A 160 -1.48 -21.88 -2.24
C ILE A 160 -1.15 -23.26 -1.71
N GLU A 161 -1.41 -23.53 -0.42
CA GLU A 161 -1.18 -24.86 0.19
C GLU A 161 -2.07 -25.92 -0.45
N GLU A 162 -3.35 -25.63 -0.70
CA GLU A 162 -4.26 -26.54 -1.41
C GLU A 162 -3.81 -26.77 -2.87
N ALA A 163 -3.33 -25.73 -3.58
CA ALA A 163 -2.81 -25.87 -4.94
C ALA A 163 -1.51 -26.71 -4.97
N VAL A 164 -0.66 -26.57 -3.95
CA VAL A 164 0.58 -27.37 -3.82
C VAL A 164 0.28 -28.85 -3.51
N ILE A 165 -0.79 -29.14 -2.76
CA ILE A 165 -1.20 -30.51 -2.44
C ILE A 165 -1.75 -31.25 -3.68
N VAL A 166 -2.27 -30.51 -4.67
CA VAL A 166 -2.84 -31.07 -5.91
C VAL A 166 -1.78 -31.40 -6.97
N GLU A 167 -0.58 -30.79 -6.93
CA GLU A 167 0.51 -31.21 -7.81
C GLU A 167 1.07 -32.56 -7.34
N ASP A 168 0.90 -33.59 -8.18
CA ASP A 168 1.53 -34.91 -7.99
C ASP A 168 3.04 -34.71 -7.75
N PRO A 169 3.60 -35.25 -6.64
CA PRO A 169 5.05 -35.13 -6.35
C PRO A 169 5.92 -35.65 -7.51
N VAL A 170 5.42 -36.53 -8.34
CA VAL A 170 6.09 -37.02 -9.55
C VAL A 170 6.12 -35.95 -10.63
N GLU A 171 5.02 -35.22 -10.83
CA GLU A 171 4.94 -34.09 -11.81
C GLU A 171 5.84 -32.95 -11.45
N GLN A 172 5.88 -32.58 -10.16
CA GLN A 172 6.80 -31.56 -9.65
C GLN A 172 8.26 -31.97 -9.89
N ARG A 173 8.60 -33.20 -9.63
CA ARG A 173 9.94 -33.75 -9.86
C ARG A 173 10.31 -33.80 -11.34
N LEU A 174 9.37 -34.15 -12.19
CA LEU A 174 9.54 -34.15 -13.64
C LEU A 174 9.78 -32.73 -14.16
N ARG A 175 9.08 -31.72 -13.65
CA ARG A 175 9.28 -30.32 -14.01
C ARG A 175 10.68 -29.81 -13.63
N ILE A 176 11.17 -30.19 -12.45
CA ILE A 176 12.55 -29.86 -12.01
C ILE A 176 13.58 -30.52 -12.93
N ILE A 177 13.40 -31.81 -13.24
CA ILE A 177 14.30 -32.56 -14.13
C ILE A 177 14.28 -31.96 -15.54
N ASN A 178 13.12 -31.65 -16.09
CA ASN A 178 13.01 -31.06 -17.42
C ASN A 178 13.65 -29.66 -17.51
N ASN A 179 13.54 -28.84 -16.46
CA ASN A 179 14.26 -27.57 -16.42
C ASN A 179 15.78 -27.79 -16.38
N ARG A 180 16.26 -28.76 -15.60
CA ARG A 180 17.69 -29.07 -15.56
C ARG A 180 18.23 -29.63 -16.86
N ILE A 181 17.43 -30.44 -17.58
CA ILE A 181 17.79 -30.92 -18.92
C ILE A 181 17.98 -29.72 -19.89
N LYS A 182 17.04 -28.76 -19.91
CA LYS A 182 17.16 -27.56 -20.74
C LYS A 182 18.41 -26.72 -20.42
N GLU A 183 18.74 -26.56 -19.15
CA GLU A 183 19.95 -25.84 -18.75
C GLU A 183 21.22 -26.56 -19.27
N LEU A 184 21.27 -27.89 -19.13
CA LEU A 184 22.39 -28.70 -19.62
C LEU A 184 22.49 -28.71 -21.14
N GLU A 185 21.38 -28.68 -21.85
CA GLU A 185 21.36 -28.57 -23.34
C GLU A 185 21.98 -27.23 -23.80
N ILE A 186 21.65 -26.12 -23.11
CA ILE A 186 22.24 -24.81 -23.41
C ILE A 186 23.73 -24.82 -23.13
N GLU A 187 24.16 -25.32 -21.97
CA GLU A 187 25.60 -25.44 -21.62
C GLU A 187 26.36 -26.31 -22.61
N MET A 188 25.77 -27.42 -23.04
CA MET A 188 26.37 -28.30 -24.06
C MET A 188 26.53 -27.60 -25.42
N GLU A 189 25.51 -26.82 -25.84
CA GLU A 189 25.66 -26.00 -27.06
C GLU A 189 26.79 -24.98 -26.99
N GLU A 190 26.95 -24.31 -25.84
CA GLU A 190 28.03 -23.34 -25.61
C GLU A 190 29.41 -24.04 -25.68
N LEU A 191 29.57 -25.15 -25.01
CA LEU A 191 30.81 -25.94 -25.04
C LEU A 191 31.13 -26.48 -26.45
N LEU A 192 30.12 -26.90 -27.20
CA LEU A 192 30.31 -27.30 -28.63
C LEU A 192 30.78 -26.12 -29.50
N LYS A 193 30.23 -24.93 -29.29
CA LYS A 193 30.66 -23.72 -29.97
C LYS A 193 32.11 -23.36 -29.64
N GLU A 194 32.48 -23.46 -28.37
CA GLU A 194 33.84 -23.21 -27.91
C GLU A 194 34.82 -24.25 -28.45
N ARG A 195 34.50 -25.55 -28.40
CA ARG A 195 35.30 -26.61 -29.00
C ARG A 195 35.56 -26.34 -30.48
N ASN A 196 34.53 -26.05 -31.26
CA ASN A 196 34.65 -25.77 -32.69
C ASN A 196 35.51 -24.52 -32.96
N ARG A 197 35.48 -23.51 -32.07
CA ARG A 197 36.36 -22.34 -32.15
C ARG A 197 37.80 -22.71 -31.91
N LEU A 198 38.11 -23.54 -30.91
CA LEU A 198 39.46 -24.01 -30.60
C LEU A 198 40.02 -24.90 -31.71
N GLU A 199 39.21 -25.79 -32.28
CA GLU A 199 39.65 -26.65 -33.39
C GLU A 199 40.01 -25.82 -34.66
N ARG A 200 39.26 -24.77 -34.99
CA ARG A 200 39.60 -23.84 -36.09
C ARG A 200 40.88 -23.04 -35.83
N ASN A 201 41.22 -22.76 -34.58
CA ASN A 201 42.45 -22.03 -34.25
C ASN A 201 43.68 -22.96 -34.25
N ARG A 202 43.48 -24.30 -34.13
CA ARG A 202 44.57 -25.28 -34.17
C ARG A 202 44.98 -25.67 -35.59
N THR A 203 44.13 -25.39 -36.56
CA THR A 203 44.38 -25.71 -38.00
C THR A 203 44.94 -24.52 -38.77
N LYS A 204 45.24 -23.41 -38.12
CA LYS A 204 46.00 -22.25 -38.65
C LYS A 204 47.42 -22.27 -38.11
#